data_9844e9010620fdc3927d9fd1158b6584
#
_entry.id   9844e9010620fdc3927d9fd1158b6584
#
_cell.length_a   1.000
_cell.length_b   1.000
_cell.length_c   1.000
_cell.angle_alpha   90.00
_cell.angle_beta   90.00
_cell.angle_gamma   90.00
#
_symmetry.space_group_name_H-M   'P 1'
#
loop_
_entity.id
_entity.type
_entity.pdbx_description
1 polymer ?
#
loop_
_entity_poly.entity_id
_entity_poly.type
_entity_poly.pdbx_seq_one_letter_code
_entity_poly.pdbx_strand_id
1 'polypeptide(L)'
;MSLFLSLVSPLYAIVFTSTVMCLADRLTTSSIIDTPRSVCDHCRRQLTWWQLVPIFGWLCQRGRCHFCHVAISARYVLYEISIGILTTCLSLRTSFHLTWATICFLLVLLALAEIDRIMTSVPTVLNVILLLAALTLRQPPLREWGCLFVVFILGQLVLHYHPVLGNGDLDIMIIFVIAWGWLAMTQIVLISCVLALLRQRHSQPLQQPFIPDLWRGCLTFCFLHVFTLI
;
A
#
# COMPACT_ATOMS: atom_id res chain seq x y z
N MET A 1 -18.31 17.58 -16.41
CA MET A 1 -18.38 16.62 -15.27
C MET A 1 -17.06 15.87 -15.07
N SER A 2 -16.36 15.47 -16.14
CA SER A 2 -15.07 14.76 -16.03
C SER A 2 -13.95 15.59 -15.39
N LEU A 3 -13.81 16.87 -15.74
CA LEU A 3 -12.75 17.73 -15.21
C LEU A 3 -12.90 18.00 -13.70
N PHE A 4 -14.11 18.20 -13.21
CA PHE A 4 -14.37 18.36 -11.79
C PHE A 4 -14.03 17.08 -10.99
N LEU A 5 -14.42 15.91 -11.52
CA LEU A 5 -14.09 14.62 -10.90
C LEU A 5 -12.59 14.35 -10.87
N SER A 6 -11.84 14.73 -11.91
CA SER A 6 -10.39 14.57 -11.93
C SER A 6 -9.66 15.52 -10.97
N LEU A 7 -10.21 16.70 -10.67
CA LEU A 7 -9.64 17.63 -9.70
C LEU A 7 -9.93 17.22 -8.25
N VAL A 8 -11.07 16.59 -8.00
CA VAL A 8 -11.49 16.21 -6.65
C VAL A 8 -10.96 14.82 -6.25
N SER A 9 -10.72 13.93 -7.22
CA SER A 9 -10.25 12.57 -6.97
C SER A 9 -8.94 12.49 -6.16
N PRO A 10 -7.90 13.34 -6.35
CA PRO A 10 -6.69 13.30 -5.53
C PRO A 10 -6.95 13.63 -4.06
N LEU A 11 -7.86 14.55 -3.77
CA LEU A 11 -8.21 14.91 -2.40
C LEU A 11 -8.83 13.73 -1.66
N TYR A 12 -9.77 13.04 -2.29
CA TYR A 12 -10.34 11.81 -1.71
C TYR A 12 -9.28 10.73 -1.52
N ALA A 13 -8.41 10.51 -2.51
CA ALA A 13 -7.35 9.51 -2.41
C ALA A 13 -6.40 9.80 -1.24
N ILE A 14 -6.02 11.05 -1.02
CA ILE A 14 -5.19 11.49 0.11
C ILE A 14 -5.90 11.22 1.45
N VAL A 15 -7.18 11.57 1.57
CA VAL A 15 -7.97 11.33 2.79
C VAL A 15 -8.10 9.83 3.07
N PHE A 16 -8.38 9.00 2.05
CA PHE A 16 -8.43 7.55 2.20
C PHE A 16 -7.07 6.96 2.61
N THR A 17 -5.97 7.46 2.05
CA THR A 17 -4.61 7.04 2.44
C THR A 17 -4.37 7.30 3.93
N SER A 18 -4.67 8.50 4.40
CA SER A 18 -4.54 8.88 5.82
C SER A 18 -5.42 8.00 6.72
N THR A 19 -6.64 7.72 6.28
CA THR A 19 -7.59 6.84 7.00
C THR A 19 -7.07 5.40 7.09
N VAL A 20 -6.57 4.85 5.98
CA VAL A 20 -6.00 3.49 5.93
C VAL A 20 -4.79 3.36 6.85
N MET A 21 -3.88 4.34 6.83
CA MET A 21 -2.73 4.38 7.72
C MET A 21 -3.14 4.40 9.20
N CYS A 22 -4.07 5.28 9.54
CA CYS A 22 -4.62 5.37 10.90
C CYS A 22 -5.28 4.07 11.35
N LEU A 23 -6.05 3.43 10.45
CA LEU A 23 -6.71 2.16 10.75
C LEU A 23 -5.70 1.01 10.93
N ALA A 24 -4.69 0.92 10.07
CA ALA A 24 -3.63 -0.08 10.18
C ALA A 24 -2.86 0.06 11.51
N ASP A 25 -2.47 1.27 11.88
CA ASP A 25 -1.81 1.52 13.17
C ASP A 25 -2.70 1.14 14.36
N ARG A 26 -4.00 1.41 14.31
CA ARG A 26 -4.95 1.04 15.37
C ARG A 26 -5.17 -0.47 15.47
N LEU A 27 -5.30 -1.15 14.33
CA LEU A 27 -5.47 -2.62 14.29
C LEU A 27 -4.27 -3.34 14.90
N THR A 28 -3.07 -2.79 14.74
CA THR A 28 -1.83 -3.39 15.24
C THR A 28 -1.53 -3.06 16.70
N THR A 29 -2.03 -1.91 17.20
CA THR A 29 -1.78 -1.46 18.59
C THR A 29 -2.89 -1.80 19.56
N SER A 30 -3.92 -2.56 19.14
CA SER A 30 -5.13 -2.90 19.94
C SER A 30 -5.89 -1.69 20.53
N SER A 31 -5.60 -0.48 20.08
CA SER A 31 -6.17 0.76 20.61
C SER A 31 -7.54 1.15 20.02
N ILE A 32 -8.16 0.27 19.21
CA ILE A 32 -9.47 0.55 18.61
C ILE A 32 -10.56 0.73 19.67
N ILE A 33 -10.46 -0.03 20.78
CA ILE A 33 -11.47 -0.05 21.85
C ILE A 33 -11.20 1.05 22.88
N ASP A 34 -9.91 1.38 23.13
CA ASP A 34 -9.52 2.20 24.26
C ASP A 34 -9.62 3.73 23.99
N THR A 35 -9.45 4.16 22.74
CA THR A 35 -9.49 5.59 22.40
C THR A 35 -10.26 5.83 21.09
N PRO A 36 -11.49 6.39 21.17
CA PRO A 36 -12.29 6.68 19.97
C PRO A 36 -11.70 7.82 19.12
N ARG A 37 -10.80 8.63 19.67
CA ARG A 37 -10.13 9.74 18.98
C ARG A 37 -8.64 9.49 18.79
N SER A 38 -8.06 10.10 17.76
CA SER A 38 -6.62 10.04 17.52
C SER A 38 -5.86 10.77 18.63
N VAL A 39 -4.84 10.12 19.17
CA VAL A 39 -3.99 10.61 20.25
C VAL A 39 -2.53 10.56 19.84
N CYS A 40 -1.69 11.37 20.44
CA CYS A 40 -0.24 11.26 20.28
C CYS A 40 0.26 9.99 21.01
N ASP A 41 1.04 9.15 20.36
CA ASP A 41 1.55 7.89 20.94
C ASP A 41 2.45 8.12 22.15
N HIS A 42 3.13 9.27 22.22
CA HIS A 42 4.06 9.58 23.31
C HIS A 42 3.37 10.27 24.50
N CYS A 43 2.66 11.40 24.26
CA CYS A 43 2.06 12.16 25.37
C CYS A 43 0.57 11.86 25.62
N ARG A 44 -0.04 10.97 24.83
CA ARG A 44 -1.44 10.53 24.92
C ARG A 44 -2.50 11.64 24.84
N ARG A 45 -2.10 12.89 24.50
CA ARG A 45 -3.05 13.99 24.28
C ARG A 45 -3.82 13.78 22.98
N GLN A 46 -5.11 14.12 23.02
CA GLN A 46 -5.97 14.08 21.86
C GLN A 46 -5.52 15.11 20.80
N LEU A 47 -5.52 14.68 19.54
CA LEU A 47 -5.19 15.54 18.41
C LEU A 47 -6.41 16.40 18.06
N THR A 48 -6.14 17.65 17.72
CA THR A 48 -7.16 18.60 17.24
C THR A 48 -7.45 18.34 15.75
N TRP A 49 -8.61 18.79 15.27
CA TRP A 49 -9.07 18.53 13.90
C TRP A 49 -8.06 18.97 12.82
N TRP A 50 -7.40 20.12 12.98
CA TRP A 50 -6.42 20.60 11.99
C TRP A 50 -5.13 19.76 11.94
N GLN A 51 -4.78 19.08 13.04
CA GLN A 51 -3.64 18.15 13.10
C GLN A 51 -3.91 16.84 12.34
N LEU A 52 -5.19 16.54 12.11
CA LEU A 52 -5.65 15.36 11.40
C LEU A 52 -5.83 15.60 9.89
N VAL A 53 -5.73 16.86 9.43
CA VAL A 53 -5.80 17.17 8.01
C VAL A 53 -4.57 16.58 7.30
N PRO A 54 -4.74 15.67 6.32
CA PRO A 54 -3.63 15.03 5.62
C PRO A 54 -2.67 16.06 5.04
N ILE A 55 -1.38 15.74 5.02
CA ILE A 55 -0.26 16.60 4.57
C ILE A 55 -0.17 17.90 5.42
N PHE A 56 -1.24 18.66 5.49
CA PHE A 56 -1.28 19.96 6.14
C PHE A 56 -0.99 19.87 7.64
N GLY A 57 -1.60 18.90 8.35
CA GLY A 57 -1.38 18.70 9.78
C GLY A 57 0.09 18.44 10.11
N TRP A 58 0.78 17.63 9.29
CA TRP A 58 2.20 17.34 9.48
C TRP A 58 3.09 18.55 9.17
N LEU A 59 2.81 19.27 8.08
CA LEU A 59 3.57 20.48 7.67
C LEU A 59 3.44 21.60 8.70
N CYS A 60 2.25 21.90 9.18
CA CYS A 60 2.01 22.92 10.20
C CYS A 60 2.71 22.63 11.52
N GLN A 61 2.81 21.34 11.87
CA GLN A 61 3.52 20.88 13.06
C GLN A 61 5.03 20.71 12.83
N ARG A 62 5.54 20.98 11.61
CA ARG A 62 6.94 20.80 11.22
C ARG A 62 7.46 19.38 11.54
N GLY A 63 6.61 18.38 11.36
CA GLY A 63 6.94 16.99 11.64
C GLY A 63 7.12 16.63 13.11
N ARG A 64 6.60 17.44 14.04
CA ARG A 64 6.71 17.21 15.48
C ARG A 64 5.37 17.40 16.16
N CYS A 65 5.11 16.63 17.22
CA CYS A 65 3.90 16.82 18.02
C CYS A 65 3.84 18.23 18.58
N HIS A 66 2.68 18.89 18.47
CA HIS A 66 2.48 20.25 18.97
C HIS A 66 2.67 20.39 20.50
N PHE A 67 2.44 19.30 21.25
CA PHE A 67 2.46 19.33 22.72
C PHE A 67 3.80 18.86 23.31
N CYS A 68 4.32 17.71 22.85
CA CYS A 68 5.53 17.10 23.44
C CYS A 68 6.76 17.16 22.51
N HIS A 69 6.62 17.72 21.32
CA HIS A 69 7.66 17.92 20.32
C HIS A 69 8.36 16.62 19.83
N VAL A 70 7.82 15.43 20.16
CA VAL A 70 8.32 14.17 19.60
C VAL A 70 8.16 14.15 18.08
N ALA A 71 9.12 13.59 17.35
CA ALA A 71 9.09 13.53 15.90
C ALA A 71 7.95 12.62 15.40
N ILE A 72 7.17 13.12 14.45
CA ILE A 72 6.15 12.37 13.72
C ILE A 72 6.77 11.81 12.45
N SER A 73 6.61 10.51 12.20
CA SER A 73 7.21 9.85 11.04
C SER A 73 6.78 10.51 9.73
N ALA A 74 7.74 10.85 8.88
CA ALA A 74 7.49 11.42 7.55
C ALA A 74 6.80 10.45 6.59
N ARG A 75 6.75 9.14 6.89
CA ARG A 75 6.12 8.12 6.03
C ARG A 75 4.64 8.43 5.74
N TYR A 76 3.91 8.96 6.73
CA TYR A 76 2.49 9.34 6.57
C TYR A 76 2.32 10.35 5.43
N VAL A 77 3.02 11.46 5.53
CA VAL A 77 2.93 12.53 4.53
C VAL A 77 3.49 12.09 3.18
N LEU A 78 4.53 11.25 3.15
CA LEU A 78 5.09 10.73 1.90
C LEU A 78 4.10 9.82 1.17
N TYR A 79 3.36 8.96 1.87
CA TYR A 79 2.34 8.11 1.26
C TYR A 79 1.15 8.94 0.76
N GLU A 80 0.70 9.91 1.55
CA GLU A 80 -0.37 10.84 1.16
C GLU A 80 -0.01 11.63 -0.11
N ILE A 81 1.20 12.18 -0.18
CA ILE A 81 1.68 12.92 -1.36
C ILE A 81 1.81 11.99 -2.58
N SER A 82 2.43 10.83 -2.42
CA SER A 82 2.67 9.92 -3.54
C SER A 82 1.37 9.39 -4.14
N ILE A 83 0.40 9.00 -3.32
CA ILE A 83 -0.92 8.58 -3.81
C ILE A 83 -1.67 9.76 -4.44
N GLY A 84 -1.60 10.96 -3.86
CA GLY A 84 -2.22 12.16 -4.43
C GLY A 84 -1.68 12.50 -5.82
N ILE A 85 -0.36 12.49 -5.99
CA ILE A 85 0.28 12.73 -7.30
C ILE A 85 -0.10 11.63 -8.30
N LEU A 86 -0.02 10.35 -7.90
CA LEU A 86 -0.38 9.23 -8.77
C LEU A 86 -1.85 9.33 -9.21
N THR A 87 -2.76 9.64 -8.29
CA THR A 87 -4.19 9.80 -8.61
C THR A 87 -4.40 10.94 -9.62
N THR A 88 -3.69 12.06 -9.45
CA THR A 88 -3.74 13.18 -10.42
C THR A 88 -3.27 12.71 -11.79
N CYS A 89 -2.12 12.06 -11.87
CA CYS A 89 -1.57 11.55 -13.13
C CYS A 89 -2.50 10.53 -13.80
N LEU A 90 -3.06 9.59 -13.04
CA LEU A 90 -4.00 8.59 -13.56
C LEU A 90 -5.30 9.24 -14.02
N SER A 91 -5.86 10.16 -13.27
CA SER A 91 -7.15 10.82 -13.62
C SER A 91 -7.08 11.64 -14.91
N LEU A 92 -5.89 12.09 -15.29
CA LEU A 92 -5.63 12.80 -16.55
C LEU A 92 -5.42 11.85 -17.75
N ARG A 93 -5.07 10.58 -17.50
CA ARG A 93 -4.64 9.62 -18.52
C ARG A 93 -5.58 8.45 -18.71
N THR A 94 -6.32 8.07 -17.68
CA THR A 94 -7.16 6.88 -17.67
C THR A 94 -8.62 7.23 -17.36
N SER A 95 -9.51 6.26 -17.56
CA SER A 95 -10.91 6.42 -17.17
C SER A 95 -11.06 6.53 -15.64
N PHE A 96 -12.10 7.19 -15.19
CA PHE A 96 -12.43 7.33 -13.76
C PHE A 96 -12.49 5.96 -13.05
N HIS A 97 -13.10 4.97 -13.68
CA HIS A 97 -13.20 3.62 -13.12
C HIS A 97 -11.81 2.99 -12.91
N LEU A 98 -10.93 3.04 -13.92
CA LEU A 98 -9.59 2.45 -13.83
C LEU A 98 -8.71 3.18 -12.82
N THR A 99 -8.81 4.52 -12.73
CA THR A 99 -8.13 5.31 -11.70
C THR A 99 -8.49 4.83 -10.31
N TRP A 100 -9.79 4.76 -10.00
CA TRP A 100 -10.23 4.34 -8.67
C TRP A 100 -9.98 2.87 -8.37
N ALA A 101 -10.11 1.98 -9.35
CA ALA A 101 -9.74 0.59 -9.19
C ALA A 101 -8.25 0.44 -8.80
N THR A 102 -7.35 1.17 -9.50
CA THR A 102 -5.91 1.17 -9.17
C THR A 102 -5.65 1.74 -7.77
N ILE A 103 -6.29 2.86 -7.41
CA ILE A 103 -6.11 3.47 -6.09
C ILE A 103 -6.66 2.57 -4.99
N CYS A 104 -7.84 1.98 -5.14
CA CYS A 104 -8.37 1.01 -4.18
C CYS A 104 -7.42 -0.18 -3.97
N PHE A 105 -6.87 -0.73 -5.05
CA PHE A 105 -5.87 -1.79 -4.97
C PHE A 105 -4.64 -1.35 -4.16
N LEU A 106 -4.07 -0.18 -4.46
CA LEU A 106 -2.91 0.36 -3.76
C LEU A 106 -3.20 0.66 -2.28
N LEU A 107 -4.41 1.10 -1.93
CA LEU A 107 -4.80 1.36 -0.54
C LEU A 107 -4.92 0.07 0.28
N VAL A 108 -5.49 -0.99 -0.30
CA VAL A 108 -5.56 -2.31 0.36
C VAL A 108 -4.15 -2.89 0.53
N LEU A 109 -3.31 -2.79 -0.49
CA LEU A 109 -1.93 -3.23 -0.43
C LEU A 109 -1.12 -2.40 0.59
N LEU A 110 -1.41 -1.09 0.74
CA LEU A 110 -0.82 -0.25 1.78
C LEU A 110 -1.22 -0.71 3.18
N ALA A 111 -2.50 -1.06 3.40
CA ALA A 111 -2.96 -1.62 4.67
C ALA A 111 -2.20 -2.90 5.03
N LEU A 112 -2.05 -3.82 4.07
CA LEU A 112 -1.25 -5.04 4.23
C LEU A 112 0.21 -4.72 4.57
N ALA A 113 0.81 -3.78 3.87
CA ALA A 113 2.20 -3.36 4.08
C ALA A 113 2.45 -2.78 5.49
N GLU A 114 1.52 -1.97 5.99
CA GLU A 114 1.64 -1.40 7.35
C GLU A 114 1.40 -2.45 8.44
N ILE A 115 0.46 -3.38 8.25
CA ILE A 115 0.21 -4.49 9.19
C ILE A 115 1.42 -5.43 9.21
N ASP A 116 1.92 -5.84 8.03
CA ASP A 116 3.10 -6.72 7.94
C ASP A 116 4.34 -6.09 8.58
N ARG A 117 4.50 -4.78 8.46
CA ARG A 117 5.62 -4.04 9.09
C ARG A 117 5.65 -4.16 10.61
N ILE A 118 4.50 -4.32 11.25
CA ILE A 118 4.38 -4.33 12.72
C ILE A 118 4.20 -5.77 13.23
N MET A 119 3.33 -6.55 12.59
CA MET A 119 2.92 -7.87 13.05
C MET A 119 3.63 -9.04 12.35
N THR A 120 4.35 -8.77 11.24
CA THR A 120 4.97 -9.80 10.37
C THR A 120 3.99 -10.93 9.99
N SER A 121 2.72 -10.59 9.88
CA SER A 121 1.63 -11.51 9.54
C SER A 121 0.65 -10.84 8.60
N VAL A 122 0.16 -11.61 7.65
CA VAL A 122 -0.77 -11.13 6.61
C VAL A 122 -2.18 -11.63 6.92
N PRO A 123 -3.13 -10.72 7.23
CA PRO A 123 -4.52 -11.11 7.45
C PRO A 123 -5.15 -11.64 6.14
N THR A 124 -5.63 -12.89 6.15
CA THR A 124 -6.25 -13.53 4.99
C THR A 124 -7.43 -12.72 4.40
N VAL A 125 -8.18 -12.04 5.28
CA VAL A 125 -9.31 -11.20 4.85
C VAL A 125 -8.85 -10.08 3.92
N LEU A 126 -7.72 -9.42 4.22
CA LEU A 126 -7.19 -8.36 3.36
C LEU A 126 -6.64 -8.90 2.04
N ASN A 127 -6.07 -10.11 2.03
CA ASN A 127 -5.68 -10.77 0.77
C ASN A 127 -6.89 -11.05 -0.12
N VAL A 128 -8.01 -11.48 0.44
CA VAL A 128 -9.26 -11.66 -0.32
C VAL A 128 -9.76 -10.32 -0.87
N ILE A 129 -9.75 -9.26 -0.07
CA ILE A 129 -10.14 -7.92 -0.53
C ILE A 129 -9.19 -7.43 -1.64
N LEU A 130 -7.89 -7.67 -1.51
CA LEU A 130 -6.90 -7.33 -2.54
C LEU A 130 -7.15 -8.10 -3.85
N LEU A 131 -7.49 -9.39 -3.75
CA LEU A 131 -7.87 -10.21 -4.90
C LEU A 131 -9.12 -9.66 -5.60
N LEU A 132 -10.15 -9.30 -4.84
CA LEU A 132 -11.36 -8.69 -5.40
C LEU A 132 -11.05 -7.36 -6.10
N ALA A 133 -10.20 -6.54 -5.51
CA ALA A 133 -9.72 -5.30 -6.12
C ALA A 133 -8.92 -5.57 -7.41
N ALA A 134 -8.07 -6.60 -7.46
CA ALA A 134 -7.35 -7.02 -8.66
C ALA A 134 -8.28 -7.40 -9.81
N LEU A 135 -9.38 -8.11 -9.52
CA LEU A 135 -10.37 -8.51 -10.51
C LEU A 135 -11.14 -7.33 -11.12
N THR A 136 -11.19 -6.18 -10.45
CA THR A 136 -11.75 -4.95 -11.05
C THR A 136 -10.81 -4.29 -12.06
N LEU A 137 -9.50 -4.53 -11.94
CA LEU A 137 -8.48 -4.01 -12.85
C LEU A 137 -8.40 -4.83 -14.14
N ARG A 138 -8.41 -6.14 -14.01
CA ARG A 138 -8.29 -7.07 -15.14
C ARG A 138 -9.07 -8.35 -14.84
N GLN A 139 -9.67 -8.92 -15.88
CA GLN A 139 -10.26 -10.26 -15.84
C GLN A 139 -9.38 -11.20 -16.67
N PRO A 140 -8.56 -12.05 -16.04
CA PRO A 140 -7.71 -12.99 -16.77
C PRO A 140 -8.57 -13.99 -17.58
N PRO A 141 -8.15 -14.38 -18.79
CA PRO A 141 -8.83 -15.41 -19.55
C PRO A 141 -8.72 -16.77 -18.83
N LEU A 142 -9.68 -17.67 -19.08
CA LEU A 142 -9.78 -18.95 -18.38
C LEU A 142 -8.48 -19.78 -18.42
N ARG A 143 -7.73 -19.70 -19.51
CA ARG A 143 -6.42 -20.37 -19.66
C ARG A 143 -5.39 -19.90 -18.62
N GLU A 144 -5.38 -18.61 -18.29
CA GLU A 144 -4.45 -18.05 -17.29
C GLU A 144 -4.77 -18.56 -15.88
N TRP A 145 -6.04 -18.79 -15.55
CA TRP A 145 -6.43 -19.36 -14.27
C TRP A 145 -5.83 -20.74 -14.02
N GLY A 146 -5.77 -21.60 -15.07
CA GLY A 146 -5.10 -22.90 -14.97
C GLY A 146 -3.61 -22.77 -14.68
N CYS A 147 -2.91 -21.85 -15.36
CA CYS A 147 -1.50 -21.58 -15.10
C CYS A 147 -1.27 -21.02 -13.69
N LEU A 148 -2.11 -20.08 -13.24
CA LEU A 148 -2.03 -19.51 -11.90
C LEU A 148 -2.23 -20.56 -10.82
N PHE A 149 -3.18 -21.46 -11.00
CA PHE A 149 -3.43 -22.56 -10.07
C PHE A 149 -2.22 -23.49 -9.95
N VAL A 150 -1.62 -23.86 -11.08
CA VAL A 150 -0.40 -24.71 -11.09
C VAL A 150 0.76 -23.98 -10.40
N VAL A 151 0.99 -22.71 -10.71
CA VAL A 151 2.06 -21.90 -10.08
C VAL A 151 1.82 -21.75 -8.58
N PHE A 152 0.58 -21.56 -8.15
CA PHE A 152 0.23 -21.50 -6.74
C PHE A 152 0.56 -22.81 -6.01
N ILE A 153 0.12 -23.95 -6.54
CA ILE A 153 0.39 -25.26 -5.93
C ILE A 153 1.90 -25.55 -5.88
N LEU A 154 2.62 -25.29 -6.97
CA LEU A 154 4.08 -25.49 -7.00
C LEU A 154 4.78 -24.52 -6.03
N GLY A 155 4.35 -23.28 -5.96
CA GLY A 155 4.88 -22.29 -5.03
C GLY A 155 4.67 -22.72 -3.57
N GLN A 156 3.48 -23.15 -3.20
CA GLN A 156 3.19 -23.68 -1.86
C GLN A 156 4.04 -24.92 -1.53
N LEU A 157 4.22 -25.81 -2.51
CA LEU A 157 5.06 -27.00 -2.33
C LEU A 157 6.53 -26.61 -2.08
N VAL A 158 7.07 -25.68 -2.86
CA VAL A 158 8.45 -25.18 -2.68
C VAL A 158 8.60 -24.52 -1.31
N LEU A 159 7.67 -23.66 -0.89
CA LEU A 159 7.72 -22.99 0.40
C LEU A 159 7.59 -23.96 1.59
N HIS A 160 6.86 -25.07 1.40
CA HIS A 160 6.78 -26.12 2.42
C HIS A 160 8.14 -26.79 2.70
N TYR A 161 8.94 -27.01 1.65
CA TYR A 161 10.27 -27.62 1.78
C TYR A 161 11.39 -26.60 2.05
N HIS A 162 11.24 -25.39 1.54
CA HIS A 162 12.22 -24.31 1.63
C HIS A 162 11.52 -22.99 2.02
N PRO A 163 11.35 -22.70 3.31
CA PRO A 163 10.66 -21.49 3.77
C PRO A 163 11.56 -20.24 3.58
N VAL A 164 11.82 -19.87 2.33
CA VAL A 164 12.64 -18.70 1.95
C VAL A 164 11.80 -17.43 1.88
N LEU A 165 10.51 -17.56 1.53
CA LEU A 165 9.53 -16.48 1.43
C LEU A 165 8.36 -16.73 2.39
N GLY A 166 7.67 -15.66 2.81
CA GLY A 166 6.40 -15.79 3.52
C GLY A 166 5.27 -16.27 2.60
N ASN A 167 4.35 -17.09 3.10
CA ASN A 167 3.18 -17.51 2.33
C ASN A 167 2.36 -16.32 1.80
N GLY A 168 2.29 -15.23 2.58
CA GLY A 168 1.60 -14.01 2.17
C GLY A 168 2.24 -13.29 0.98
N ASP A 169 3.56 -13.37 0.83
CA ASP A 169 4.27 -12.76 -0.30
C ASP A 169 3.92 -13.47 -1.61
N LEU A 170 3.80 -14.82 -1.59
CA LEU A 170 3.38 -15.60 -2.74
C LEU A 170 1.96 -15.25 -3.18
N ASP A 171 1.03 -15.12 -2.22
CA ASP A 171 -0.36 -14.74 -2.50
C ASP A 171 -0.41 -13.38 -3.20
N ILE A 172 0.33 -12.39 -2.69
CA ILE A 172 0.39 -11.04 -3.28
C ILE A 172 1.00 -11.06 -4.69
N MET A 173 2.06 -11.86 -4.93
CA MET A 173 2.66 -11.99 -6.26
C MET A 173 1.66 -12.56 -7.27
N ILE A 174 0.86 -13.55 -6.89
CA ILE A 174 -0.21 -14.10 -7.73
C ILE A 174 -1.29 -13.05 -8.00
N ILE A 175 -1.68 -12.29 -6.98
CA ILE A 175 -2.65 -11.20 -7.14
C ILE A 175 -2.13 -10.14 -8.10
N PHE A 176 -0.83 -9.83 -8.12
CA PHE A 176 -0.23 -8.93 -9.12
C PHE A 176 -0.34 -9.47 -10.54
N VAL A 177 -0.18 -10.80 -10.74
CA VAL A 177 -0.40 -11.40 -12.07
C VAL A 177 -1.85 -11.25 -12.51
N ILE A 178 -2.79 -11.41 -11.60
CA ILE A 178 -4.22 -11.22 -11.88
C ILE A 178 -4.49 -9.76 -12.27
N ALA A 179 -3.94 -8.79 -11.53
CA ALA A 179 -4.17 -7.37 -11.73
C ALA A 179 -3.58 -6.82 -13.05
N TRP A 180 -2.34 -7.18 -13.38
CA TRP A 180 -1.58 -6.58 -14.50
C TRP A 180 -0.87 -7.57 -15.41
N GLY A 181 -0.90 -8.86 -15.10
CA GLY A 181 -0.24 -9.90 -15.89
C GLY A 181 1.20 -10.21 -15.47
N TRP A 182 1.80 -11.22 -16.10
CA TRP A 182 3.11 -11.77 -15.73
C TRP A 182 4.26 -10.77 -15.86
N LEU A 183 4.27 -9.97 -16.95
CA LEU A 183 5.34 -9.00 -17.19
C LEU A 183 5.35 -7.90 -16.14
N ALA A 184 4.19 -7.37 -15.80
CA ALA A 184 4.06 -6.34 -14.77
C ALA A 184 4.48 -6.88 -13.40
N MET A 185 4.05 -8.10 -13.04
CA MET A 185 4.46 -8.74 -11.78
C MET A 185 5.98 -8.86 -11.68
N THR A 186 6.66 -9.33 -12.73
CA THR A 186 8.13 -9.45 -12.71
C THR A 186 8.83 -8.11 -12.55
N GLN A 187 8.32 -7.04 -13.18
CA GLN A 187 8.85 -5.69 -13.03
C GLN A 187 8.62 -5.15 -11.61
N ILE A 188 7.43 -5.33 -11.04
CA ILE A 188 7.11 -4.92 -9.67
C ILE A 188 8.03 -5.62 -8.67
N VAL A 189 8.19 -6.94 -8.78
CA VAL A 189 9.07 -7.72 -7.89
C VAL A 189 10.52 -7.29 -8.03
N LEU A 190 11.01 -7.07 -9.26
CA LEU A 190 12.38 -6.60 -9.49
C LEU A 190 12.63 -5.24 -8.82
N ILE A 191 11.73 -4.27 -9.01
CA ILE A 191 11.83 -2.95 -8.37
C ILE A 191 11.80 -3.12 -6.84
N SER A 192 10.92 -3.96 -6.33
CA SER A 192 10.79 -4.22 -4.89
C SER A 192 12.06 -4.83 -4.29
N CYS A 193 12.68 -5.78 -4.98
CA CYS A 193 13.96 -6.37 -4.57
C CYS A 193 15.08 -5.33 -4.53
N VAL A 194 15.18 -4.46 -5.53
CA VAL A 194 16.16 -3.37 -5.54
C VAL A 194 15.93 -2.43 -4.35
N LEU A 195 14.69 -2.04 -4.08
CA LEU A 195 14.35 -1.18 -2.94
C LEU A 195 14.66 -1.85 -1.60
N ALA A 196 14.38 -3.15 -1.47
CA ALA A 196 14.72 -3.93 -0.27
C ALA A 196 16.24 -3.98 -0.04
N LEU A 197 17.03 -4.24 -1.08
CA LEU A 197 18.50 -4.25 -1.01
C LEU A 197 19.06 -2.87 -0.62
N LEU A 198 18.52 -1.79 -1.16
CA LEU A 198 18.93 -0.43 -0.80
C LEU A 198 18.62 -0.12 0.67
N ARG A 199 17.46 -0.59 1.16
CA ARG A 199 17.07 -0.44 2.56
C ARG A 199 18.00 -1.23 3.49
N GLN A 200 18.37 -2.45 3.13
CA GLN A 200 19.25 -3.31 3.94
C GLN A 200 20.65 -2.68 4.15
N ARG A 201 21.12 -1.87 3.22
CA ARG A 201 22.40 -1.15 3.39
C ARG A 201 22.42 -0.19 4.58
N HIS A 202 21.25 0.30 5.00
CA HIS A 202 21.13 1.31 6.06
C HIS A 202 20.61 0.76 7.40
N SER A 203 20.09 -0.46 7.44
CA SER A 203 19.52 -1.06 8.66
C SER A 203 19.78 -2.56 8.70
N GLN A 204 20.23 -3.06 9.86
CA GLN A 204 20.48 -4.48 10.07
C GLN A 204 19.45 -5.12 11.05
N PRO A 205 18.26 -5.50 10.63
CA PRO A 205 17.54 -6.59 11.29
C PRO A 205 17.55 -7.85 10.41
N LEU A 206 17.70 -9.01 11.07
CA LEU A 206 17.78 -10.32 10.42
C LEU A 206 16.50 -10.74 9.67
N GLN A 207 15.35 -10.21 10.03
CA GLN A 207 14.08 -10.45 9.35
C GLN A 207 13.39 -9.11 9.07
N GLN A 208 13.25 -8.78 7.80
CA GLN A 208 12.55 -7.57 7.38
C GLN A 208 11.28 -7.94 6.62
N PRO A 209 10.14 -7.31 6.94
CA PRO A 209 8.92 -7.48 6.18
C PRO A 209 9.13 -7.03 4.73
N PHE A 210 8.70 -7.85 3.76
CA PHE A 210 8.91 -7.60 2.33
C PHE A 210 7.71 -6.88 1.68
N ILE A 211 6.51 -7.04 2.21
CA ILE A 211 5.29 -6.43 1.66
C ILE A 211 5.38 -4.89 1.56
N PRO A 212 6.00 -4.15 2.51
CA PRO A 212 6.23 -2.71 2.34
C PRO A 212 7.07 -2.35 1.13
N ASP A 213 8.02 -3.19 0.75
CA ASP A 213 8.81 -2.97 -0.47
C ASP A 213 8.04 -3.37 -1.73
N LEU A 214 7.17 -4.40 -1.66
CA LEU A 214 6.22 -4.73 -2.73
C LEU A 214 5.25 -3.58 -2.99
N TRP A 215 4.74 -2.93 -1.96
CA TRP A 215 3.89 -1.75 -2.12
C TRP A 215 4.62 -0.59 -2.82
N ARG A 216 5.85 -0.28 -2.38
CA ARG A 216 6.67 0.77 -3.01
C ARG A 216 7.02 0.43 -4.46
N GLY A 217 7.35 -0.84 -4.73
CA GLY A 217 7.61 -1.34 -6.08
C GLY A 217 6.39 -1.20 -6.98
N CYS A 218 5.21 -1.57 -6.49
CA CYS A 218 3.94 -1.43 -7.20
C CYS A 218 3.60 0.05 -7.47
N LEU A 219 3.79 0.92 -6.48
CA LEU A 219 3.60 2.37 -6.64
C LEU A 219 4.54 2.93 -7.72
N THR A 220 5.82 2.58 -7.67
CA THR A 220 6.82 3.01 -8.65
C THR A 220 6.49 2.49 -10.05
N PHE A 221 6.06 1.23 -10.17
CA PHE A 221 5.58 0.66 -11.43
C PHE A 221 4.40 1.45 -11.99
N CYS A 222 3.40 1.78 -11.18
CA CYS A 222 2.26 2.57 -11.62
C CYS A 222 2.69 3.96 -12.12
N PHE A 223 3.64 4.63 -11.45
CA PHE A 223 4.20 5.89 -11.93
C PHE A 223 4.88 5.72 -13.28
N LEU A 224 5.79 4.75 -13.42
CA LEU A 224 6.50 4.50 -14.68
C LEU A 224 5.51 4.18 -15.81
N HIS A 225 4.50 3.36 -15.54
CA HIS A 225 3.50 2.98 -16.55
C HIS A 225 2.66 4.17 -17.01
N VAL A 226 2.32 5.10 -16.12
CA VAL A 226 1.61 6.34 -16.49
C VAL A 226 2.48 7.20 -17.40
N PHE A 227 3.80 7.24 -17.22
CA PHE A 227 4.71 8.02 -18.05
C PHE A 227 5.09 7.31 -19.35
N THR A 228 5.09 5.96 -19.39
CA THR A 228 5.41 5.19 -20.62
C THR A 228 4.24 5.07 -21.60
N LEU A 229 3.03 5.43 -21.18
CA LEU A 229 1.87 5.56 -22.06
C LEU A 229 1.92 6.84 -22.95
N ILE A 230 3.08 7.52 -22.98
CA ILE A 230 3.44 8.57 -23.93
C ILE A 230 4.12 7.93 -25.14
#